data_fb9a9af5cc33d320fe024c4bacea7024
#
_entry.id   fb9a9af5cc33d320fe024c4bacea7024
#
_cell.length_a   1.000
_cell.length_b   1.000
_cell.length_c   1.000
_cell.angle_alpha   90.00
_cell.angle_beta   90.00
_cell.angle_gamma   90.00
#
_symmetry.space_group_name_H-M   'P 1'
#
loop_
_entity.id
_entity.type
_entity.pdbx_description
1 polymer ?
#
loop_
_entity_poly.entity_id
_entity_poly.type
_entity_poly.pdbx_seq_one_letter_code
_entity_poly.pdbx_strand_id
1 'polypeptide(L)'
;MKRTYDAIVVGAGPAGSSAALTMVRAGLKVALLERGSFPGEKNMFGGVLHRMPALEEVIPDFWNQAPLERHIVKKNISFITEGSSFNVSFDSEEADSPPYNGYTIFRPKFDNWLAEEAVKAGATLLTRSTVDDVIIEKGKITGVTLLRDGAELRAPVVIAADGVLSFVAKKAGLRSAEFNTATQGVCIKALIDMPKEVIDDRFGLVCDQGASKEIVGCTSGVRGGTFLYTNYDSLSLGMVLELASLNEKDKTPYDLLNALMQQPQVAKLLKGGKLLEYSAHLVPKGGYEMMPELVGDGIMVAGDAAAMCIITGLNLEGINLAAQSGVLAGKAAIEAHQNNDFSKSGLAVYRKMLEESFVLKDLKLYKRSPQMLHNDRIFSQYPELICSIMDEIYRIDGTPKASMSKMLLRKVKEKVGLKNLMADVYSGWRSL
;
A
#
# COMPACT_ATOMS: atom_id res chain seq x y z
N MET A 1 -24.78 21.41 17.53
CA MET A 1 -25.00 20.45 18.64
C MET A 1 -23.65 19.86 19.03
N LYS A 2 -23.20 20.06 20.28
CA LYS A 2 -21.93 19.47 20.74
C LYS A 2 -22.18 17.99 21.07
N ARG A 3 -21.50 17.09 20.36
CA ARG A 3 -21.52 15.64 20.66
C ARG A 3 -20.20 15.26 21.30
N THR A 4 -20.24 14.54 22.42
CA THR A 4 -19.06 14.14 23.17
C THR A 4 -18.84 12.63 23.05
N TYR A 5 -17.61 12.26 22.76
CA TYR A 5 -17.11 10.89 22.65
C TYR A 5 -15.87 10.72 23.53
N ASP A 6 -15.48 9.48 23.79
CA ASP A 6 -14.22 9.17 24.45
C ASP A 6 -13.05 9.29 23.46
N ALA A 7 -13.29 8.93 22.20
CA ALA A 7 -12.32 9.10 21.12
C ALA A 7 -13.01 9.45 19.80
N ILE A 8 -12.33 10.24 18.96
CA ILE A 8 -12.72 10.50 17.57
C ILE A 8 -11.66 9.90 16.66
N VAL A 9 -12.08 9.11 15.67
CA VAL A 9 -11.22 8.58 14.64
C VAL A 9 -11.60 9.20 13.30
N VAL A 10 -10.64 9.80 12.61
CA VAL A 10 -10.85 10.46 11.32
C VAL A 10 -10.33 9.58 10.20
N GLY A 11 -11.24 9.07 9.36
CA GLY A 11 -11.01 8.14 8.28
C GLY A 11 -11.39 6.70 8.66
N ALA A 12 -12.34 6.11 7.92
CA ALA A 12 -12.81 4.74 8.13
C ALA A 12 -12.13 3.72 7.18
N GLY A 13 -10.85 3.96 6.84
CA GLY A 13 -9.98 2.96 6.21
C GLY A 13 -9.44 1.95 7.22
N PRO A 14 -8.52 1.04 6.81
CA PRO A 14 -8.01 -0.03 7.67
C PRO A 14 -7.44 0.46 9.01
N ALA A 15 -6.69 1.56 9.03
CA ALA A 15 -6.15 2.12 10.27
C ALA A 15 -7.25 2.61 11.22
N GLY A 16 -8.18 3.43 10.71
CA GLY A 16 -9.22 4.01 11.55
C GLY A 16 -10.25 3.00 12.03
N SER A 17 -10.68 2.10 11.16
CA SER A 17 -11.64 1.04 11.52
C SER A 17 -11.05 0.07 12.55
N SER A 18 -9.78 -0.31 12.41
CA SER A 18 -9.07 -1.15 13.39
C SER A 18 -8.91 -0.43 14.73
N ALA A 19 -8.60 0.87 14.73
CA ALA A 19 -8.51 1.66 15.96
C ALA A 19 -9.87 1.76 16.66
N ALA A 20 -10.92 2.08 15.90
CA ALA A 20 -12.28 2.18 16.44
C ALA A 20 -12.76 0.86 17.03
N LEU A 21 -12.57 -0.26 16.29
CA LEU A 21 -12.95 -1.59 16.75
C LEU A 21 -12.23 -1.97 18.05
N THR A 22 -10.93 -1.70 18.15
CA THR A 22 -10.12 -1.94 19.35
C THR A 22 -10.67 -1.17 20.55
N MET A 23 -10.97 0.09 20.39
CA MET A 23 -11.45 0.97 21.47
C MET A 23 -12.87 0.62 21.91
N VAL A 24 -13.80 0.37 20.99
CA VAL A 24 -15.19 0.05 21.35
C VAL A 24 -15.29 -1.31 22.08
N ARG A 25 -14.46 -2.28 21.76
CA ARG A 25 -14.37 -3.55 22.51
C ARG A 25 -13.87 -3.38 23.93
N ALA A 26 -13.12 -2.32 24.19
CA ALA A 26 -12.73 -1.93 25.55
C ALA A 26 -13.78 -1.05 26.25
N GLY A 27 -14.95 -0.82 25.62
CA GLY A 27 -16.07 -0.09 26.22
C GLY A 27 -16.04 1.43 25.98
N LEU A 28 -15.12 1.95 25.17
CA LEU A 28 -15.05 3.38 24.87
C LEU A 28 -16.11 3.80 23.85
N LYS A 29 -16.67 4.98 24.02
CA LYS A 29 -17.62 5.61 23.08
C LYS A 29 -16.84 6.30 21.95
N VAL A 30 -16.82 5.70 20.77
CA VAL A 30 -16.00 6.14 19.62
C VAL A 30 -16.86 6.68 18.49
N ALA A 31 -16.49 7.86 17.97
CA ALA A 31 -16.94 8.35 16.67
C ALA A 31 -15.93 7.98 15.58
N LEU A 32 -16.38 7.28 14.55
CA LEU A 32 -15.61 6.96 13.35
C LEU A 32 -16.13 7.80 12.19
N LEU A 33 -15.28 8.68 11.66
CA LEU A 33 -15.66 9.64 10.62
C LEU A 33 -15.18 9.19 9.26
N GLU A 34 -16.08 9.24 8.26
CA GLU A 34 -15.77 8.91 6.87
C GLU A 34 -16.30 10.02 5.94
N ARG A 35 -15.44 10.53 5.06
CA ARG A 35 -15.80 11.57 4.07
C ARG A 35 -16.67 11.03 2.93
N GLY A 36 -16.53 9.76 2.58
CA GLY A 36 -17.33 9.07 1.58
C GLY A 36 -18.75 8.77 2.06
N SER A 37 -19.59 8.27 1.15
CA SER A 37 -20.94 7.78 1.49
C SER A 37 -20.89 6.44 2.24
N PHE A 38 -19.79 5.70 2.08
CA PHE A 38 -19.44 4.49 2.81
C PHE A 38 -17.91 4.34 2.90
N PRO A 39 -17.38 3.58 3.87
CA PRO A 39 -15.95 3.30 3.98
C PRO A 39 -15.39 2.62 2.73
N GLY A 40 -14.27 3.14 2.21
CA GLY A 40 -13.64 2.63 0.99
C GLY A 40 -14.14 3.25 -0.32
N GLU A 41 -15.23 4.02 -0.34
CA GLU A 41 -15.75 4.68 -1.56
C GLU A 41 -14.70 5.53 -2.29
N LYS A 42 -13.84 6.20 -1.55
CA LYS A 42 -12.77 7.07 -2.10
C LYS A 42 -11.46 6.35 -2.36
N ASN A 43 -11.45 5.04 -2.21
CA ASN A 43 -10.28 4.21 -2.47
C ASN A 43 -10.33 3.55 -3.86
N MET A 44 -9.18 3.04 -4.30
CA MET A 44 -9.14 2.18 -5.49
C MET A 44 -9.82 0.85 -5.20
N PHE A 45 -10.38 0.23 -6.26
CA PHE A 45 -11.10 -1.02 -6.13
C PHE A 45 -10.24 -2.17 -5.60
N GLY A 46 -9.03 -2.44 -6.05
CA GLY A 46 -8.28 -3.64 -5.67
C GLY A 46 -7.05 -3.37 -4.79
N GLY A 47 -6.59 -4.40 -4.12
CA GLY A 47 -5.36 -4.42 -3.33
C GLY A 47 -4.87 -5.82 -3.03
N VAL A 48 -3.60 -5.91 -2.65
CA VAL A 48 -3.04 -7.09 -1.99
C VAL A 48 -2.99 -6.80 -0.50
N LEU A 49 -3.67 -7.63 0.26
CA LEU A 49 -3.69 -7.61 1.70
C LEU A 49 -2.68 -8.62 2.21
N HIS A 50 -1.62 -8.16 2.86
CA HIS A 50 -0.69 -9.03 3.57
C HIS A 50 -1.24 -9.43 4.93
N ARG A 51 -0.65 -10.45 5.56
CA ARG A 51 -1.03 -10.91 6.88
C ARG A 51 -1.05 -9.77 7.91
N MET A 52 -2.05 -9.78 8.79
CA MET A 52 -2.32 -8.72 9.78
C MET A 52 -2.47 -9.30 11.18
N PRO A 53 -1.37 -9.64 11.89
CA PRO A 53 -1.44 -10.28 13.19
C PRO A 53 -2.28 -9.53 14.23
N ALA A 54 -2.22 -8.18 14.25
CA ALA A 54 -3.04 -7.41 15.18
C ALA A 54 -4.53 -7.42 14.84
N LEU A 55 -4.89 -7.54 13.56
CA LEU A 55 -6.30 -7.73 13.19
C LEU A 55 -6.76 -9.14 13.53
N GLU A 56 -5.89 -10.15 13.38
CA GLU A 56 -6.15 -11.54 13.82
C GLU A 56 -6.42 -11.59 15.33
N GLU A 57 -5.71 -10.79 16.14
CA GLU A 57 -5.95 -10.65 17.57
C GLU A 57 -7.35 -10.05 17.87
N VAL A 58 -7.74 -9.04 17.08
CA VAL A 58 -9.01 -8.33 17.26
C VAL A 58 -10.17 -9.09 16.61
N ILE A 59 -9.99 -9.67 15.43
CA ILE A 59 -10.98 -10.52 14.73
C ILE A 59 -10.30 -11.86 14.41
N PRO A 60 -10.35 -12.83 15.33
CA PRO A 60 -9.79 -14.15 15.06
C PRO A 60 -10.37 -14.77 13.79
N ASP A 61 -9.51 -15.41 13.00
CA ASP A 61 -9.89 -16.08 11.75
C ASP A 61 -10.69 -15.17 10.79
N PHE A 62 -10.34 -13.88 10.73
CA PHE A 62 -11.07 -12.88 9.95
C PHE A 62 -11.23 -13.29 8.47
N TRP A 63 -10.33 -14.10 7.94
CA TRP A 63 -10.38 -14.61 6.56
C TRP A 63 -11.61 -15.49 6.27
N ASN A 64 -12.28 -16.02 7.29
CA ASN A 64 -13.54 -16.77 7.13
C ASN A 64 -14.77 -15.86 7.01
N GLN A 65 -14.62 -14.55 7.28
CA GLN A 65 -15.73 -13.60 7.38
C GLN A 65 -15.56 -12.38 6.45
N ALA A 66 -14.31 -12.00 6.21
CA ALA A 66 -13.99 -10.85 5.37
C ALA A 66 -14.29 -11.12 3.88
N PRO A 67 -14.69 -10.11 3.11
CA PRO A 67 -14.92 -10.23 1.68
C PRO A 67 -13.58 -10.24 0.92
N LEU A 68 -12.88 -11.35 1.03
CA LEU A 68 -11.62 -11.62 0.34
C LEU A 68 -11.89 -12.17 -1.06
N GLU A 69 -10.93 -12.03 -1.96
CA GLU A 69 -11.02 -12.58 -3.31
C GLU A 69 -10.25 -13.90 -3.39
N ARG A 70 -8.93 -13.89 -3.46
CA ARG A 70 -8.08 -15.09 -3.53
C ARG A 70 -6.93 -15.01 -2.54
N HIS A 71 -6.50 -16.11 -1.96
CA HIS A 71 -5.26 -16.17 -1.21
C HIS A 71 -4.06 -16.39 -2.14
N ILE A 72 -2.97 -15.67 -1.93
CA ILE A 72 -1.83 -15.63 -2.86
C ILE A 72 -0.85 -16.75 -2.52
N VAL A 73 -0.76 -17.73 -3.41
CA VAL A 73 0.21 -18.84 -3.33
C VAL A 73 1.36 -18.67 -4.33
N LYS A 74 1.12 -17.91 -5.41
CA LYS A 74 2.07 -17.74 -6.51
C LYS A 74 2.52 -16.30 -6.63
N LYS A 75 3.83 -16.06 -6.55
CA LYS A 75 4.45 -14.75 -6.78
C LYS A 75 5.39 -14.81 -7.99
N ASN A 76 5.27 -13.82 -8.87
CA ASN A 76 6.06 -13.77 -10.09
C ASN A 76 6.74 -12.41 -10.20
N ILE A 77 7.97 -12.38 -10.69
CA ILE A 77 8.67 -11.19 -11.13
C ILE A 77 8.94 -11.31 -12.61
N SER A 78 8.57 -10.29 -13.38
CA SER A 78 8.78 -10.25 -14.83
C SER A 78 9.60 -9.06 -15.23
N PHE A 79 10.67 -9.29 -15.96
CA PHE A 79 11.42 -8.26 -16.64
C PHE A 79 10.97 -8.25 -18.10
N ILE A 80 10.44 -7.13 -18.59
CA ILE A 80 9.84 -7.03 -19.91
C ILE A 80 10.55 -5.97 -20.72
N THR A 81 10.83 -6.29 -21.97
CA THR A 81 11.28 -5.36 -23.03
C THR A 81 10.28 -5.41 -24.19
N GLU A 82 10.51 -4.61 -25.23
CA GLU A 82 9.63 -4.59 -26.41
C GLU A 82 9.50 -5.99 -27.07
N GLY A 83 10.59 -6.76 -27.12
CA GLY A 83 10.65 -8.05 -27.85
C GLY A 83 10.67 -9.29 -26.97
N SER A 84 11.03 -9.19 -25.70
CA SER A 84 11.24 -10.37 -24.84
C SER A 84 10.81 -10.15 -23.41
N SER A 85 10.66 -11.26 -22.68
CA SER A 85 10.42 -11.23 -21.23
C SER A 85 11.17 -12.36 -20.53
N PHE A 86 11.68 -12.05 -19.34
CA PHE A 86 12.24 -13.03 -18.41
C PHE A 86 11.38 -13.07 -17.16
N ASN A 87 10.93 -14.26 -16.77
CA ASN A 87 10.01 -14.45 -15.67
C ASN A 87 10.63 -15.36 -14.62
N VAL A 88 10.48 -15.00 -13.35
CA VAL A 88 10.81 -15.83 -12.20
C VAL A 88 9.52 -16.07 -11.43
N SER A 89 9.21 -17.34 -11.14
CA SER A 89 8.03 -17.75 -10.37
C SER A 89 8.46 -18.37 -9.05
N PHE A 90 7.73 -18.02 -8.01
CA PHE A 90 7.81 -18.67 -6.71
C PHE A 90 6.42 -19.15 -6.33
N ASP A 91 6.27 -20.45 -6.16
CA ASP A 91 5.07 -21.13 -5.74
C ASP A 91 5.31 -21.71 -4.33
N SER A 92 4.36 -21.55 -3.40
CA SER A 92 4.49 -22.03 -2.02
C SER A 92 3.25 -22.81 -1.60
N GLU A 93 3.43 -24.09 -1.31
CA GLU A 93 2.38 -24.93 -0.71
C GLU A 93 2.04 -24.49 0.72
N GLU A 94 3.02 -23.97 1.47
CA GLU A 94 2.79 -23.42 2.82
C GLU A 94 1.83 -22.22 2.77
N ALA A 95 1.88 -21.42 1.69
CA ALA A 95 0.98 -20.29 1.51
C ALA A 95 -0.48 -20.69 1.18
N ASP A 96 -0.74 -21.98 0.93
CA ASP A 96 -2.07 -22.54 0.66
C ASP A 96 -2.82 -23.03 1.92
N SER A 97 -2.35 -22.64 3.08
CA SER A 97 -2.95 -23.00 4.37
C SER A 97 -3.06 -21.79 5.28
N PRO A 98 -4.17 -21.65 6.05
CA PRO A 98 -4.30 -20.55 7.00
C PRO A 98 -3.32 -20.71 8.19
N PRO A 99 -2.87 -19.60 8.76
CA PRO A 99 -3.16 -18.22 8.35
C PRO A 99 -2.38 -17.86 7.07
N TYR A 100 -3.11 -17.50 6.03
CA TYR A 100 -2.52 -17.22 4.72
C TYR A 100 -1.61 -15.98 4.73
N ASN A 101 -0.55 -15.99 3.90
CA ASN A 101 0.40 -14.87 3.81
C ASN A 101 -0.16 -13.61 3.15
N GLY A 102 -1.19 -13.76 2.34
CA GLY A 102 -1.82 -12.61 1.68
C GLY A 102 -3.03 -12.98 0.85
N TYR A 103 -3.83 -11.95 0.58
CA TYR A 103 -5.07 -12.06 -0.18
C TYR A 103 -5.18 -10.94 -1.20
N THR A 104 -5.88 -11.19 -2.28
CA THR A 104 -6.42 -10.12 -3.10
C THR A 104 -7.77 -9.68 -2.56
N ILE A 105 -8.05 -8.39 -2.63
CA ILE A 105 -9.27 -7.79 -2.07
C ILE A 105 -9.79 -6.67 -2.96
N PHE A 106 -11.07 -6.37 -2.83
CA PHE A 106 -11.64 -5.10 -3.25
C PHE A 106 -11.75 -4.16 -2.05
N ARG A 107 -11.00 -3.06 -2.08
CA ARG A 107 -10.94 -2.08 -0.99
C ARG A 107 -12.33 -1.56 -0.56
N PRO A 108 -13.25 -1.20 -1.48
CA PRO A 108 -14.59 -0.79 -1.10
C PRO A 108 -15.36 -1.86 -0.30
N LYS A 109 -15.19 -3.13 -0.64
CA LYS A 109 -15.82 -4.23 0.10
C LYS A 109 -15.13 -4.46 1.46
N PHE A 110 -13.80 -4.56 1.46
CA PHE A 110 -13.01 -4.85 2.66
C PHE A 110 -13.05 -3.71 3.69
N ASP A 111 -12.86 -2.46 3.24
CA ASP A 111 -12.85 -1.31 4.14
C ASP A 111 -14.25 -1.13 4.77
N ASN A 112 -15.33 -1.31 3.98
CA ASN A 112 -16.69 -1.24 4.51
C ASN A 112 -16.96 -2.35 5.53
N TRP A 113 -16.59 -3.59 5.21
CA TRP A 113 -16.74 -4.72 6.14
C TRP A 113 -16.02 -4.46 7.47
N LEU A 114 -14.77 -3.98 7.43
CA LEU A 114 -14.00 -3.74 8.65
C LEU A 114 -14.60 -2.60 9.49
N ALA A 115 -15.15 -1.56 8.85
CA ALA A 115 -15.86 -0.49 9.54
C ALA A 115 -17.19 -0.99 10.12
N GLU A 116 -17.91 -1.87 9.42
CA GLU A 116 -19.13 -2.51 9.94
C GLU A 116 -18.84 -3.37 11.16
N GLU A 117 -17.70 -4.08 11.23
CA GLU A 117 -17.29 -4.79 12.44
C GLU A 117 -17.11 -3.84 13.64
N ALA A 118 -16.54 -2.65 13.40
CA ALA A 118 -16.45 -1.62 14.44
C ALA A 118 -17.85 -1.10 14.84
N VAL A 119 -18.76 -0.92 13.90
CA VAL A 119 -20.16 -0.50 14.18
C VAL A 119 -20.92 -1.58 14.95
N LYS A 120 -20.81 -2.86 14.56
CA LYS A 120 -21.41 -3.99 15.29
C LYS A 120 -20.92 -4.07 16.74
N ALA A 121 -19.65 -3.68 16.97
CA ALA A 121 -19.06 -3.62 18.30
C ALA A 121 -19.47 -2.35 19.10
N GLY A 122 -20.12 -1.35 18.47
CA GLY A 122 -20.65 -0.17 19.15
C GLY A 122 -20.08 1.18 18.69
N ALA A 123 -19.25 1.23 17.65
CA ALA A 123 -18.77 2.49 17.10
C ALA A 123 -19.90 3.30 16.43
N THR A 124 -19.85 4.61 16.56
CA THR A 124 -20.74 5.52 15.83
C THR A 124 -20.08 5.92 14.52
N LEU A 125 -20.45 5.28 13.42
CA LEU A 125 -19.96 5.64 12.07
C LEU A 125 -20.74 6.84 11.55
N LEU A 126 -20.01 7.90 11.16
CA LEU A 126 -20.54 9.12 10.56
C LEU A 126 -19.96 9.26 9.15
N THR A 127 -20.74 8.82 8.15
CA THR A 127 -20.39 8.98 6.73
C THR A 127 -20.69 10.38 6.21
N ARG A 128 -20.15 10.74 5.03
CA ARG A 128 -20.25 12.09 4.44
C ARG A 128 -19.81 13.19 5.39
N SER A 129 -18.83 12.87 6.25
CA SER A 129 -18.36 13.71 7.36
C SER A 129 -16.90 14.08 7.16
N THR A 130 -16.66 15.03 6.25
CA THR A 130 -15.32 15.57 6.02
C THR A 130 -14.94 16.47 7.18
N VAL A 131 -13.80 16.17 7.80
CA VAL A 131 -13.21 17.04 8.83
C VAL A 131 -12.61 18.28 8.16
N ASP A 132 -12.95 19.45 8.66
CA ASP A 132 -12.44 20.74 8.20
C ASP A 132 -11.21 21.18 9.01
N ASP A 133 -11.32 21.13 10.33
CA ASP A 133 -10.23 21.56 11.21
C ASP A 133 -10.22 20.77 12.53
N VAL A 134 -9.12 20.90 13.28
CA VAL A 134 -8.99 20.41 14.65
C VAL A 134 -9.38 21.52 15.64
N ILE A 135 -9.99 21.14 16.76
CA ILE A 135 -10.33 22.07 17.83
C ILE A 135 -9.22 22.07 18.85
N ILE A 136 -8.57 23.22 19.03
CA ILE A 136 -7.44 23.37 19.94
C ILE A 136 -7.88 24.21 21.13
N GLU A 137 -7.72 23.69 22.36
CA GLU A 137 -7.96 24.41 23.60
C GLU A 137 -6.72 24.28 24.49
N LYS A 138 -6.17 25.41 24.91
CA LYS A 138 -4.96 25.49 25.75
C LYS A 138 -3.79 24.68 25.21
N GLY A 139 -3.61 24.65 23.86
CA GLY A 139 -2.55 23.93 23.20
C GLY A 139 -2.81 22.42 22.98
N LYS A 140 -3.96 21.91 23.43
CA LYS A 140 -4.35 20.49 23.29
C LYS A 140 -5.48 20.34 22.28
N ILE A 141 -5.44 19.31 21.48
CA ILE A 141 -6.55 18.94 20.58
C ILE A 141 -7.65 18.29 21.42
N THR A 142 -8.87 18.82 21.28
CA THR A 142 -10.05 18.43 22.06
C THR A 142 -11.24 18.04 21.17
N GLY A 143 -11.00 17.90 19.86
CA GLY A 143 -12.03 17.50 18.91
C GLY A 143 -11.74 17.96 17.49
N VAL A 144 -12.77 17.88 16.66
CA VAL A 144 -12.74 18.28 15.23
C VAL A 144 -14.00 19.03 14.85
N THR A 145 -13.91 19.87 13.80
CA THR A 145 -15.05 20.50 13.13
C THR A 145 -15.33 19.80 11.80
N LEU A 146 -16.60 19.74 11.41
CA LEU A 146 -17.04 19.16 10.15
C LEU A 146 -17.26 20.25 9.11
N LEU A 147 -16.77 20.01 7.87
CA LEU A 147 -16.85 20.96 6.76
C LEU A 147 -18.30 21.30 6.37
N ARG A 148 -19.22 20.32 6.42
CA ARG A 148 -20.56 20.47 5.87
C ARG A 148 -21.42 21.50 6.59
N ASP A 149 -21.34 21.56 7.91
CA ASP A 149 -22.26 22.34 8.78
C ASP A 149 -21.56 23.01 9.96
N GLY A 150 -20.22 22.94 10.03
CA GLY A 150 -19.46 23.48 11.14
C GLY A 150 -19.71 22.76 12.47
N ALA A 151 -20.34 21.59 12.45
CA ALA A 151 -20.63 20.84 13.66
C ALA A 151 -19.35 20.44 14.40
N GLU A 152 -19.34 20.63 15.73
CA GLU A 152 -18.24 20.26 16.60
C GLU A 152 -18.46 18.88 17.19
N LEU A 153 -17.44 18.02 17.06
CA LEU A 153 -17.31 16.76 17.78
C LEU A 153 -16.16 16.87 18.79
N ARG A 154 -16.42 16.49 20.03
CA ARG A 154 -15.47 16.62 21.12
C ARG A 154 -15.05 15.27 21.68
N ALA A 155 -13.75 15.12 21.92
CA ALA A 155 -13.16 13.98 22.61
C ALA A 155 -11.79 14.36 23.18
N PRO A 156 -11.34 13.71 24.26
CA PRO A 156 -10.01 13.96 24.82
C PRO A 156 -8.87 13.47 23.91
N VAL A 157 -9.17 12.56 22.96
CA VAL A 157 -8.19 12.05 21.98
C VAL A 157 -8.79 11.95 20.58
N VAL A 158 -8.01 12.36 19.58
CA VAL A 158 -8.29 12.22 18.15
C VAL A 158 -7.26 11.31 17.52
N ILE A 159 -7.70 10.34 16.70
CA ILE A 159 -6.81 9.51 15.87
C ILE A 159 -6.95 9.96 14.42
N ALA A 160 -5.89 10.58 13.87
CA ALA A 160 -5.81 10.98 12.48
C ALA A 160 -5.40 9.77 11.63
N ALA A 161 -6.39 9.17 10.95
CA ALA A 161 -6.26 8.05 10.02
C ALA A 161 -6.81 8.40 8.63
N ASP A 162 -6.66 9.67 8.23
CA ASP A 162 -7.27 10.31 7.07
C ASP A 162 -6.49 10.12 5.76
N GLY A 163 -5.58 9.14 5.75
CA GLY A 163 -4.88 8.65 4.56
C GLY A 163 -3.73 9.57 4.12
N VAL A 164 -3.24 9.34 2.90
CA VAL A 164 -1.98 9.91 2.38
C VAL A 164 -1.90 11.44 2.41
N LEU A 165 -3.02 12.13 2.23
CA LEU A 165 -3.05 13.60 2.26
C LEU A 165 -2.91 14.19 3.65
N SER A 166 -3.33 13.43 4.68
CA SER A 166 -3.04 13.73 6.09
C SER A 166 -3.43 15.15 6.52
N PHE A 167 -4.61 15.61 6.10
CA PHE A 167 -5.07 16.97 6.40
C PHE A 167 -5.15 17.23 7.90
N VAL A 168 -5.63 16.24 8.67
CA VAL A 168 -5.78 16.37 10.12
C VAL A 168 -4.41 16.52 10.80
N ALA A 169 -3.42 15.72 10.43
CA ALA A 169 -2.07 15.84 10.99
C ALA A 169 -1.39 17.17 10.59
N LYS A 170 -1.68 17.69 9.38
CA LYS A 170 -1.22 19.03 8.95
C LYS A 170 -1.86 20.14 9.78
N LYS A 171 -3.18 20.10 9.96
CA LYS A 171 -3.93 21.05 10.79
C LYS A 171 -3.50 21.02 12.27
N ALA A 172 -3.12 19.83 12.74
CA ALA A 172 -2.57 19.65 14.08
C ALA A 172 -1.10 20.10 14.24
N GLY A 173 -0.44 20.55 13.17
CA GLY A 173 0.96 20.95 13.19
C GLY A 173 1.96 19.80 13.32
N LEU A 174 1.52 18.55 13.16
CA LEU A 174 2.37 17.36 13.27
C LEU A 174 3.06 16.99 11.94
N ARG A 175 2.63 17.55 10.82
CA ARG A 175 3.18 17.34 9.48
C ARG A 175 3.28 18.68 8.74
N SER A 176 4.33 18.83 7.92
CA SER A 176 4.44 19.98 7.01
C SER A 176 3.25 20.05 6.06
N ALA A 177 2.78 21.26 5.79
CA ALA A 177 1.75 21.52 4.80
C ALA A 177 2.25 21.33 3.36
N GLU A 178 3.57 21.38 3.14
CA GLU A 178 4.18 21.24 1.82
C GLU A 178 3.93 19.84 1.23
N PHE A 179 3.57 19.83 -0.06
CA PHE A 179 3.38 18.61 -0.82
C PHE A 179 4.65 18.31 -1.63
N ASN A 180 5.37 17.25 -1.24
CA ASN A 180 6.58 16.83 -1.92
C ASN A 180 6.28 15.72 -2.94
N THR A 181 6.36 16.05 -4.24
CA THR A 181 6.09 15.11 -5.35
C THR A 181 7.08 13.95 -5.44
N ALA A 182 8.30 14.11 -4.90
CA ALA A 182 9.30 13.03 -4.90
C ALA A 182 8.99 11.92 -3.89
N THR A 183 8.21 12.23 -2.84
CA THR A 183 7.81 11.27 -1.81
C THR A 183 6.39 10.73 -2.01
N GLN A 184 5.73 11.10 -3.12
CA GLN A 184 4.39 10.66 -3.46
C GLN A 184 4.42 9.82 -4.74
N GLY A 185 3.61 8.78 -4.76
CA GLY A 185 3.33 7.98 -5.95
C GLY A 185 1.87 8.12 -6.38
N VAL A 186 1.64 7.99 -7.67
CA VAL A 186 0.30 7.76 -8.22
C VAL A 186 0.19 6.29 -8.53
N CYS A 187 -0.78 5.63 -7.90
CA CYS A 187 -1.19 4.30 -8.29
C CYS A 187 -2.40 4.41 -9.21
N ILE A 188 -2.29 3.86 -10.43
CA ILE A 188 -3.41 3.73 -11.38
C ILE A 188 -3.65 2.25 -11.66
N LYS A 189 -4.92 1.85 -11.76
CA LYS A 189 -5.35 0.47 -11.98
C LYS A 189 -6.46 0.38 -13.01
N ALA A 190 -6.44 -0.74 -13.75
CA ALA A 190 -7.53 -1.25 -14.57
C ALA A 190 -8.07 -2.53 -13.94
N LEU A 191 -9.38 -2.65 -13.82
CA LEU A 191 -10.09 -3.88 -13.48
C LEU A 191 -10.60 -4.53 -14.76
N ILE A 192 -10.25 -5.80 -14.97
CA ILE A 192 -10.55 -6.52 -16.19
C ILE A 192 -11.35 -7.76 -15.82
N ASP A 193 -12.62 -7.76 -16.20
CA ASP A 193 -13.54 -8.89 -16.05
C ASP A 193 -13.05 -10.08 -16.85
N MET A 194 -13.01 -11.26 -16.23
CA MET A 194 -12.56 -12.49 -16.86
C MET A 194 -13.08 -13.69 -16.07
N PRO A 195 -13.67 -14.71 -16.75
CA PRO A 195 -14.17 -15.88 -16.07
C PRO A 195 -13.11 -16.58 -15.21
N LYS A 196 -13.52 -17.08 -14.04
CA LYS A 196 -12.64 -17.76 -13.06
C LYS A 196 -11.81 -18.85 -13.72
N GLU A 197 -12.44 -19.70 -14.53
CA GLU A 197 -11.80 -20.83 -15.19
C GLU A 197 -10.69 -20.39 -16.14
N VAL A 198 -10.88 -19.26 -16.82
CA VAL A 198 -9.86 -18.67 -17.72
C VAL A 198 -8.68 -18.12 -16.92
N ILE A 199 -8.95 -17.54 -15.75
CA ILE A 199 -7.90 -17.09 -14.82
C ILE A 199 -7.12 -18.30 -14.29
N ASP A 200 -7.83 -19.31 -13.82
CA ASP A 200 -7.23 -20.52 -13.25
C ASP A 200 -6.31 -21.22 -14.26
N ASP A 201 -6.78 -21.46 -15.48
CA ASP A 201 -5.98 -22.05 -16.56
C ASP A 201 -4.76 -21.18 -16.90
N ARG A 202 -4.95 -19.87 -17.02
CA ARG A 202 -3.91 -18.94 -17.47
C ARG A 202 -2.79 -18.75 -16.48
N PHE A 203 -3.10 -18.80 -15.18
CA PHE A 203 -2.15 -18.62 -14.09
C PHE A 203 -1.75 -19.92 -13.40
N GLY A 204 -2.34 -21.06 -13.80
CA GLY A 204 -2.09 -22.38 -13.21
C GLY A 204 -2.54 -22.40 -11.74
N LEU A 205 -3.77 -22.03 -11.48
CA LEU A 205 -4.37 -21.94 -10.16
C LEU A 205 -5.47 -22.99 -9.98
N VAL A 206 -5.70 -23.40 -8.75
CA VAL A 206 -6.80 -24.31 -8.40
C VAL A 206 -7.58 -23.74 -7.23
N CYS A 207 -8.86 -24.05 -7.13
CA CYS A 207 -9.76 -23.56 -6.08
C CYS A 207 -9.74 -22.01 -5.98
N ASP A 208 -9.39 -21.49 -4.80
CA ASP A 208 -9.34 -20.06 -4.50
C ASP A 208 -7.90 -19.54 -4.40
N GLN A 209 -6.96 -20.27 -4.97
CA GLN A 209 -5.58 -19.83 -5.11
C GLN A 209 -5.46 -18.57 -5.97
N GLY A 210 -4.54 -17.71 -5.61
CA GLY A 210 -4.27 -16.45 -6.30
C GLY A 210 -2.80 -16.30 -6.70
N ALA A 211 -2.59 -15.44 -7.70
CA ALA A 211 -1.26 -15.06 -8.16
C ALA A 211 -1.08 -13.55 -8.13
N SER A 212 0.12 -13.12 -7.76
CA SER A 212 0.62 -11.74 -7.90
C SER A 212 1.83 -11.74 -8.82
N LYS A 213 1.89 -10.77 -9.72
CA LYS A 213 2.98 -10.59 -10.68
C LYS A 213 3.43 -9.14 -10.66
N GLU A 214 4.68 -8.92 -10.25
CA GLU A 214 5.40 -7.66 -10.39
C GLU A 214 6.06 -7.61 -11.77
N ILE A 215 5.94 -6.47 -12.47
CA ILE A 215 6.44 -6.31 -13.84
C ILE A 215 7.35 -5.08 -13.88
N VAL A 216 8.55 -5.24 -14.41
CA VAL A 216 9.58 -4.19 -14.51
C VAL A 216 9.99 -4.01 -15.99
N GLY A 217 10.16 -2.76 -16.43
CA GLY A 217 10.63 -2.44 -17.77
C GLY A 217 9.58 -1.89 -18.73
N CYS A 218 8.37 -1.58 -18.27
CA CYS A 218 7.27 -1.10 -19.12
C CYS A 218 6.67 0.24 -18.66
N THR A 219 7.46 1.08 -18.03
CA THR A 219 7.04 2.40 -17.52
C THR A 219 7.51 3.57 -18.41
N SER A 220 8.04 3.31 -19.60
CA SER A 220 8.62 4.32 -20.49
C SER A 220 9.67 5.19 -19.79
N GLY A 221 10.46 4.62 -18.89
CA GLY A 221 11.50 5.30 -18.11
C GLY A 221 11.01 6.13 -16.94
N VAL A 222 9.71 6.13 -16.63
CA VAL A 222 9.18 6.70 -15.39
C VAL A 222 9.54 5.77 -14.23
N ARG A 223 10.03 6.34 -13.12
CA ARG A 223 10.33 5.57 -11.91
C ARG A 223 9.04 5.00 -11.30
N GLY A 224 8.99 3.68 -11.19
CA GLY A 224 7.81 3.00 -10.65
C GLY A 224 7.74 1.54 -11.07
N GLY A 225 6.85 0.80 -10.45
CA GLY A 225 6.61 -0.61 -10.72
C GLY A 225 5.22 -0.84 -11.29
N THR A 226 5.07 -1.94 -11.99
CA THR A 226 3.77 -2.39 -12.49
C THR A 226 3.45 -3.74 -11.88
N PHE A 227 2.17 -4.04 -11.74
CA PHE A 227 1.72 -5.28 -11.12
C PHE A 227 0.44 -5.79 -11.79
N LEU A 228 0.26 -7.10 -11.73
CA LEU A 228 -0.97 -7.77 -12.06
C LEU A 228 -1.27 -8.80 -10.97
N TYR A 229 -2.50 -8.86 -10.50
CA TYR A 229 -2.94 -9.91 -9.59
C TYR A 229 -4.34 -10.41 -9.93
N THR A 230 -4.60 -11.65 -9.56
CA THR A 230 -5.86 -12.33 -9.84
C THR A 230 -6.87 -12.08 -8.73
N ASN A 231 -8.10 -11.70 -9.07
CA ASN A 231 -9.26 -11.75 -8.22
C ASN A 231 -10.09 -12.99 -8.57
N TYR A 232 -11.24 -13.18 -7.95
CA TYR A 232 -12.07 -14.35 -8.18
C TYR A 232 -12.50 -14.49 -9.66
N ASP A 233 -13.06 -13.42 -10.22
CA ASP A 233 -13.59 -13.33 -11.60
C ASP A 233 -13.05 -12.12 -12.37
N SER A 234 -11.91 -11.61 -12.00
CA SER A 234 -11.27 -10.47 -12.66
C SER A 234 -9.77 -10.42 -12.44
N LEU A 235 -9.08 -9.60 -13.25
CA LEU A 235 -7.68 -9.26 -13.08
C LEU A 235 -7.55 -7.79 -12.69
N SER A 236 -6.69 -7.50 -11.74
CA SER A 236 -6.26 -6.14 -11.42
C SER A 236 -4.88 -5.90 -12.01
N LEU A 237 -4.79 -5.02 -13.00
CA LEU A 237 -3.54 -4.56 -13.59
C LEU A 237 -3.29 -3.12 -13.17
N GLY A 238 -2.09 -2.78 -12.75
CA GLY A 238 -1.82 -1.42 -12.32
C GLY A 238 -0.35 -1.03 -12.31
N MET A 239 -0.14 0.23 -12.00
CA MET A 239 1.18 0.85 -11.90
C MET A 239 1.23 1.75 -10.67
N VAL A 240 2.37 1.75 -9.97
CA VAL A 240 2.70 2.76 -8.96
C VAL A 240 3.84 3.59 -9.52
N LEU A 241 3.58 4.84 -9.81
CA LEU A 241 4.49 5.74 -10.53
C LEU A 241 4.87 6.91 -9.64
N GLU A 242 6.14 7.28 -9.61
CA GLU A 242 6.61 8.46 -8.87
C GLU A 242 6.10 9.74 -9.53
N LEU A 243 5.43 10.59 -8.75
CA LEU A 243 4.80 11.80 -9.26
C LEU A 243 5.82 12.81 -9.85
N ALA A 244 6.98 12.96 -9.22
CA ALA A 244 8.05 13.79 -9.75
C ALA A 244 8.54 13.28 -11.12
N SER A 245 8.74 11.95 -11.24
CA SER A 245 9.21 11.35 -12.50
C SER A 245 8.19 11.42 -13.62
N LEU A 246 6.89 11.35 -13.32
CA LEU A 246 5.84 11.61 -14.32
C LEU A 246 5.95 13.00 -14.90
N ASN A 247 6.13 14.02 -14.04
CA ASN A 247 6.30 15.41 -14.47
C ASN A 247 7.60 15.60 -15.28
N GLU A 248 8.72 15.00 -14.83
CA GLU A 248 10.01 15.04 -15.54
C GLU A 248 9.95 14.45 -16.96
N LYS A 249 9.14 13.40 -17.14
CA LYS A 249 9.03 12.67 -18.41
C LYS A 249 7.84 13.11 -19.28
N ASP A 250 7.05 14.07 -18.82
CA ASP A 250 5.82 14.53 -19.49
C ASP A 250 4.90 13.35 -19.89
N LYS A 251 4.62 12.49 -18.93
CA LYS A 251 3.78 11.28 -19.11
C LYS A 251 2.56 11.33 -18.20
N THR A 252 1.44 10.80 -18.71
CA THR A 252 0.25 10.58 -17.89
C THR A 252 0.17 9.14 -17.41
N PRO A 253 -0.31 8.89 -16.19
CA PRO A 253 -0.52 7.52 -15.69
C PRO A 253 -1.44 6.71 -16.61
N TYR A 254 -2.45 7.35 -17.19
CA TYR A 254 -3.43 6.74 -18.08
C TYR A 254 -2.78 6.20 -19.37
N ASP A 255 -1.94 7.02 -20.03
CA ASP A 255 -1.24 6.61 -21.26
C ASP A 255 -0.27 5.46 -20.99
N LEU A 256 0.43 5.51 -19.85
CA LEU A 256 1.35 4.43 -19.45
C LEU A 256 0.61 3.12 -19.18
N LEU A 257 -0.54 3.17 -18.50
CA LEU A 257 -1.36 1.98 -18.25
C LEU A 257 -1.92 1.40 -19.56
N ASN A 258 -2.38 2.24 -20.49
CA ASN A 258 -2.84 1.80 -21.81
C ASN A 258 -1.70 1.16 -22.63
N ALA A 259 -0.51 1.76 -22.61
CA ALA A 259 0.68 1.18 -23.25
C ALA A 259 1.04 -0.18 -22.63
N LEU A 260 0.96 -0.31 -21.29
CA LEU A 260 1.19 -1.58 -20.59
C LEU A 260 0.18 -2.66 -21.04
N MET A 261 -1.10 -2.33 -21.16
CA MET A 261 -2.12 -3.29 -21.61
C MET A 261 -1.87 -3.78 -23.05
N GLN A 262 -1.22 -2.97 -23.88
CA GLN A 262 -0.88 -3.31 -25.26
C GLN A 262 0.44 -4.05 -25.41
N GLN A 263 1.28 -4.13 -24.36
CA GLN A 263 2.50 -4.93 -24.38
C GLN A 263 2.18 -6.40 -24.67
N PRO A 264 2.83 -7.04 -25.68
CA PRO A 264 2.45 -8.38 -26.11
C PRO A 264 2.40 -9.44 -24.99
N GLN A 265 3.31 -9.33 -24.03
CA GLN A 265 3.41 -10.24 -22.89
C GLN A 265 2.26 -10.03 -21.89
N VAL A 266 1.78 -8.79 -21.73
CA VAL A 266 0.65 -8.43 -20.86
C VAL A 266 -0.66 -8.68 -21.59
N ALA A 267 -0.77 -8.27 -22.86
CA ALA A 267 -1.99 -8.45 -23.66
C ALA A 267 -2.43 -9.92 -23.76
N LYS A 268 -1.47 -10.87 -23.78
CA LYS A 268 -1.77 -12.32 -23.73
C LYS A 268 -2.48 -12.71 -22.43
N LEU A 269 -2.09 -12.11 -21.31
CA LEU A 269 -2.73 -12.35 -20.00
C LEU A 269 -4.12 -11.73 -19.91
N LEU A 270 -4.37 -10.65 -20.67
CA LEU A 270 -5.65 -9.94 -20.69
C LEU A 270 -6.61 -10.42 -21.78
N LYS A 271 -6.16 -11.31 -22.69
CA LYS A 271 -6.93 -11.76 -23.87
C LYS A 271 -8.31 -12.30 -23.45
N GLY A 272 -9.35 -11.77 -24.06
CA GLY A 272 -10.74 -12.18 -23.79
C GLY A 272 -11.35 -11.50 -22.56
N GLY A 273 -10.60 -10.72 -21.81
CA GLY A 273 -11.13 -9.93 -20.71
C GLY A 273 -11.79 -8.63 -21.19
N LYS A 274 -12.69 -8.10 -20.37
CA LYS A 274 -13.40 -6.83 -20.60
C LYS A 274 -12.97 -5.83 -19.55
N LEU A 275 -12.53 -4.65 -19.98
CA LEU A 275 -12.24 -3.55 -19.08
C LEU A 275 -13.54 -3.08 -18.41
N LEU A 276 -13.57 -3.10 -17.08
CA LEU A 276 -14.70 -2.64 -16.28
C LEU A 276 -14.50 -1.22 -15.75
N GLU A 277 -13.30 -0.92 -15.22
CA GLU A 277 -13.07 0.30 -14.48
C GLU A 277 -11.59 0.72 -14.53
N TYR A 278 -11.36 2.04 -14.53
CA TYR A 278 -10.10 2.65 -14.15
C TYR A 278 -10.24 3.39 -12.83
N SER A 279 -9.24 3.29 -11.97
CA SER A 279 -9.15 4.10 -10.76
C SER A 279 -7.72 4.53 -10.47
N ALA A 280 -7.56 5.67 -9.80
CA ALA A 280 -6.26 6.18 -9.40
C ALA A 280 -6.30 6.75 -7.97
N HIS A 281 -5.19 6.59 -7.25
CA HIS A 281 -5.03 7.10 -5.90
C HIS A 281 -3.57 7.46 -5.62
N LEU A 282 -3.36 8.45 -4.74
CA LEU A 282 -2.03 8.76 -4.23
C LEU A 282 -1.61 7.72 -3.19
N VAL A 283 -0.32 7.41 -3.18
CA VAL A 283 0.30 6.53 -2.17
C VAL A 283 1.55 7.20 -1.60
N PRO A 284 1.82 7.09 -0.28
CA PRO A 284 3.05 7.58 0.30
C PRO A 284 4.22 6.69 -0.15
N LYS A 285 5.31 7.30 -0.64
CA LYS A 285 6.46 6.59 -1.21
C LYS A 285 7.76 6.86 -0.44
N GLY A 286 7.74 7.83 0.46
CA GLY A 286 8.94 8.27 1.16
C GLY A 286 9.38 7.37 2.32
N GLY A 287 8.59 6.35 2.70
CA GLY A 287 8.91 5.42 3.78
C GLY A 287 9.15 6.11 5.11
N TYR A 288 10.12 5.59 5.88
CA TYR A 288 10.46 6.07 7.23
C TYR A 288 10.78 7.58 7.29
N GLU A 289 11.49 8.11 6.30
CA GLU A 289 11.90 9.52 6.24
C GLU A 289 10.71 10.50 6.02
N MET A 290 9.58 9.99 5.55
CA MET A 290 8.36 10.77 5.32
C MET A 290 7.44 10.83 6.55
N MET A 291 7.75 10.07 7.61
CA MET A 291 6.89 9.98 8.78
C MET A 291 6.76 11.36 9.48
N PRO A 292 5.52 11.75 9.88
CA PRO A 292 5.29 12.94 10.69
C PRO A 292 5.65 12.68 12.16
N GLU A 293 5.48 13.70 13.01
CA GLU A 293 5.31 13.45 14.43
C GLU A 293 4.07 12.58 14.65
N LEU A 294 4.25 11.43 15.31
CA LEU A 294 3.18 10.44 15.49
C LEU A 294 2.19 10.80 16.60
N VAL A 295 2.61 11.68 17.52
CA VAL A 295 1.89 11.98 18.75
C VAL A 295 1.97 13.48 19.05
N GLY A 296 0.82 14.06 19.40
CA GLY A 296 0.68 15.40 19.95
C GLY A 296 -0.22 15.42 21.18
N ASP A 297 -0.42 16.56 21.80
CA ASP A 297 -1.37 16.70 22.90
C ASP A 297 -2.81 16.49 22.40
N GLY A 298 -3.43 15.37 22.81
CA GLY A 298 -4.77 14.95 22.40
C GLY A 298 -4.87 14.35 21.00
N ILE A 299 -3.77 13.97 20.34
CA ILE A 299 -3.82 13.39 18.99
C ILE A 299 -2.75 12.35 18.74
N MET A 300 -3.10 11.32 17.95
CA MET A 300 -2.19 10.35 17.36
C MET A 300 -2.43 10.25 15.85
N VAL A 301 -1.39 9.86 15.08
CA VAL A 301 -1.46 9.71 13.62
C VAL A 301 -1.17 8.25 13.25
N ALA A 302 -2.01 7.65 12.39
CA ALA A 302 -1.93 6.23 12.03
C ALA A 302 -2.11 5.98 10.52
N GLY A 303 -1.60 4.85 10.03
CA GLY A 303 -1.70 4.43 8.63
C GLY A 303 -0.96 5.34 7.67
N ASP A 304 -1.51 5.53 6.47
CA ASP A 304 -0.90 6.37 5.42
C ASP A 304 -0.76 7.84 5.84
N ALA A 305 -1.59 8.32 6.77
CA ALA A 305 -1.43 9.64 7.35
C ALA A 305 -0.10 9.79 8.11
N ALA A 306 0.40 8.68 8.65
CA ALA A 306 1.72 8.55 9.25
C ALA A 306 2.79 8.04 8.28
N ALA A 307 2.50 8.00 6.96
CA ALA A 307 3.39 7.47 5.92
C ALA A 307 3.83 6.00 6.15
N MET A 308 2.97 5.19 6.77
CA MET A 308 3.24 3.78 7.05
C MET A 308 3.01 2.94 5.79
N CYS A 309 3.95 3.04 4.87
CA CYS A 309 3.99 2.28 3.61
C CYS A 309 5.44 1.88 3.31
N ILE A 310 5.65 0.61 2.95
CA ILE A 310 6.94 0.06 2.54
C ILE A 310 6.87 -0.27 1.05
N ILE A 311 7.85 0.23 0.29
CA ILE A 311 8.02 -0.08 -1.13
C ILE A 311 9.47 -0.52 -1.33
N THR A 312 9.69 -1.81 -1.59
CA THR A 312 11.03 -2.37 -1.79
C THR A 312 11.37 -2.61 -3.26
N GLY A 313 10.38 -2.47 -4.16
CA GLY A 313 10.50 -2.89 -5.56
C GLY A 313 10.09 -4.36 -5.79
N LEU A 314 10.04 -5.17 -4.73
CA LEU A 314 9.54 -6.54 -4.73
C LEU A 314 8.17 -6.65 -4.03
N ASN A 315 7.93 -5.82 -3.04
CA ASN A 315 6.67 -5.74 -2.30
C ASN A 315 6.24 -4.29 -2.13
N LEU A 316 4.92 -4.10 -2.10
CA LEU A 316 4.28 -2.87 -1.64
C LEU A 316 3.36 -3.25 -0.49
N GLU A 317 3.65 -2.74 0.70
CA GLU A 317 2.91 -3.00 1.93
C GLU A 317 2.37 -1.69 2.51
N GLY A 318 1.10 -1.65 2.84
CA GLY A 318 0.46 -0.47 3.41
C GLY A 318 -0.76 -0.85 4.25
N ILE A 319 -1.63 -1.74 3.74
CA ILE A 319 -2.90 -2.08 4.42
C ILE A 319 -2.64 -2.77 5.76
N ASN A 320 -1.70 -3.73 5.80
CA ASN A 320 -1.27 -4.42 7.01
C ASN A 320 -0.62 -3.47 8.03
N LEU A 321 0.24 -2.57 7.56
CA LEU A 321 0.86 -1.54 8.42
C LEU A 321 -0.20 -0.57 8.96
N ALA A 322 -1.14 -0.16 8.12
CA ALA A 322 -2.24 0.71 8.51
C ALA A 322 -3.12 0.06 9.58
N ALA A 323 -3.58 -1.18 9.38
CA ALA A 323 -4.40 -1.90 10.35
C ALA A 323 -3.66 -2.12 11.68
N GLN A 324 -2.40 -2.57 11.61
CA GLN A 324 -1.54 -2.75 12.79
C GLN A 324 -1.40 -1.46 13.58
N SER A 325 -1.08 -0.34 12.90
CA SER A 325 -0.93 0.95 13.56
C SER A 325 -2.24 1.43 14.18
N GLY A 326 -3.37 1.15 13.51
CA GLY A 326 -4.70 1.44 14.04
C GLY A 326 -4.99 0.70 15.34
N VAL A 327 -4.76 -0.61 15.39
CA VAL A 327 -4.91 -1.40 16.63
C VAL A 327 -4.03 -0.83 17.74
N LEU A 328 -2.77 -0.52 17.45
CA LEU A 328 -1.85 0.04 18.46
C LEU A 328 -2.27 1.44 18.91
N ALA A 329 -2.79 2.30 18.02
CA ALA A 329 -3.36 3.60 18.41
C ALA A 329 -4.60 3.43 19.30
N GLY A 330 -5.45 2.43 18.99
CA GLY A 330 -6.59 2.08 19.84
C GLY A 330 -6.15 1.62 21.24
N LYS A 331 -5.16 0.73 21.34
CA LYS A 331 -4.59 0.28 22.62
C LYS A 331 -4.00 1.45 23.43
N ALA A 332 -3.26 2.34 22.78
CA ALA A 332 -2.70 3.53 23.43
C ALA A 332 -3.80 4.49 23.94
N ALA A 333 -4.88 4.68 23.17
CA ALA A 333 -6.01 5.48 23.61
C ALA A 333 -6.72 4.88 24.82
N ILE A 334 -6.85 3.56 24.89
CA ILE A 334 -7.42 2.85 26.06
C ILE A 334 -6.53 3.08 27.30
N GLU A 335 -5.22 2.94 27.18
CA GLU A 335 -4.28 3.20 28.28
C GLU A 335 -4.32 4.68 28.74
N ALA A 336 -4.41 5.62 27.79
CA ALA A 336 -4.55 7.03 28.10
C ALA A 336 -5.86 7.34 28.87
N HIS A 337 -6.96 6.65 28.54
CA HIS A 337 -8.21 6.74 29.31
C HIS A 337 -8.07 6.19 30.72
N GLN A 338 -7.43 5.05 30.91
CA GLN A 338 -7.20 4.43 32.22
C GLN A 338 -6.37 5.34 33.13
N ASN A 339 -5.38 6.02 32.56
CA ASN A 339 -4.48 6.93 33.28
C ASN A 339 -5.02 8.38 33.33
N ASN A 340 -6.10 8.67 32.61
CA ASN A 340 -6.64 10.04 32.39
C ASN A 340 -5.56 11.04 31.91
N ASP A 341 -4.61 10.55 31.10
CA ASP A 341 -3.52 11.35 30.54
C ASP A 341 -3.49 11.28 29.01
N PHE A 342 -3.96 12.35 28.38
CA PHE A 342 -4.00 12.53 26.93
C PHE A 342 -2.97 13.57 26.46
N SER A 343 -1.99 13.90 27.27
CA SER A 343 -0.86 14.71 26.88
C SER A 343 0.03 13.97 25.87
N LYS A 344 0.92 14.70 25.20
CA LYS A 344 1.94 14.08 24.31
C LYS A 344 2.74 13.00 25.05
N SER A 345 3.03 13.20 26.34
CA SER A 345 3.72 12.20 27.18
C SER A 345 2.87 10.97 27.46
N GLY A 346 1.60 11.14 27.80
CA GLY A 346 0.68 10.01 28.05
C GLY A 346 0.41 9.20 26.79
N LEU A 347 0.30 9.85 25.63
CA LEU A 347 0.11 9.18 24.35
C LEU A 347 1.41 8.63 23.73
N ALA A 348 2.59 8.92 24.28
CA ALA A 348 3.87 8.44 23.77
C ALA A 348 4.01 6.91 23.77
N VAL A 349 3.20 6.21 24.58
CA VAL A 349 3.11 4.75 24.59
C VAL A 349 2.77 4.18 23.19
N TYR A 350 2.01 4.90 22.38
CA TYR A 350 1.74 4.52 20.99
C TYR A 350 3.01 4.37 20.17
N ARG A 351 3.92 5.36 20.26
CA ARG A 351 5.20 5.28 19.56
C ARG A 351 6.04 4.09 20.04
N LYS A 352 6.06 3.83 21.33
CA LYS A 352 6.77 2.68 21.92
C LYS A 352 6.19 1.36 21.37
N MET A 353 4.86 1.19 21.38
CA MET A 353 4.20 0.01 20.80
C MET A 353 4.55 -0.19 19.33
N LEU A 354 4.61 0.88 18.53
CA LEU A 354 5.04 0.81 17.14
C LEU A 354 6.49 0.39 16.97
N GLU A 355 7.40 0.87 17.84
CA GLU A 355 8.84 0.51 17.84
C GLU A 355 9.07 -0.96 18.23
N GLU A 356 8.21 -1.51 19.07
CA GLU A 356 8.24 -2.92 19.46
C GLU A 356 7.59 -3.83 18.39
N SER A 357 6.69 -3.29 17.56
CA SER A 357 6.01 -4.01 16.47
C SER A 357 6.87 -4.12 15.20
N PHE A 358 6.42 -4.92 14.25
CA PHE A 358 7.06 -5.00 12.92
C PHE A 358 6.94 -3.67 12.14
N VAL A 359 5.92 -2.84 12.39
CA VAL A 359 5.66 -1.61 11.63
C VAL A 359 6.89 -0.68 11.60
N LEU A 360 7.40 -0.25 12.74
CA LEU A 360 8.57 0.63 12.77
C LEU A 360 9.88 -0.12 12.58
N LYS A 361 9.96 -1.41 12.93
CA LYS A 361 11.17 -2.22 12.66
C LYS A 361 11.40 -2.33 11.16
N ASP A 362 10.37 -2.68 10.39
CA ASP A 362 10.49 -2.88 8.94
C ASP A 362 10.63 -1.53 8.22
N LEU A 363 9.88 -0.49 8.63
CA LEU A 363 10.08 0.86 8.09
C LEU A 363 11.52 1.37 8.29
N LYS A 364 12.13 1.10 9.45
CA LYS A 364 13.54 1.44 9.73
C LYS A 364 14.51 0.56 8.92
N LEU A 365 14.22 -0.73 8.78
CA LEU A 365 15.02 -1.66 7.98
C LEU A 365 15.08 -1.18 6.53
N TYR A 366 13.94 -0.92 5.92
CA TYR A 366 13.82 -0.51 4.52
C TYR A 366 13.89 1.00 4.28
N LYS A 367 14.36 1.79 5.23
CA LYS A 367 14.40 3.26 5.11
C LYS A 367 15.18 3.80 3.90
N ARG A 368 16.08 3.00 3.33
CA ARG A 368 16.86 3.37 2.13
C ARG A 368 16.25 2.87 0.81
N SER A 369 15.21 2.04 0.85
CA SER A 369 14.56 1.53 -0.36
C SER A 369 14.02 2.63 -1.28
N PRO A 370 13.44 3.75 -0.76
CA PRO A 370 13.03 4.86 -1.63
C PRO A 370 14.20 5.45 -2.42
N GLN A 371 15.37 5.61 -1.80
CA GLN A 371 16.58 6.13 -2.48
C GLN A 371 17.08 5.17 -3.55
N MET A 372 17.09 3.86 -3.29
CA MET A 372 17.43 2.84 -4.30
C MET A 372 16.47 2.92 -5.49
N LEU A 373 15.17 3.07 -5.26
CA LEU A 373 14.15 3.15 -6.30
C LEU A 373 14.15 4.49 -7.07
N HIS A 374 14.95 5.48 -6.69
CA HIS A 374 15.22 6.66 -7.50
C HIS A 374 16.23 6.39 -8.64
N ASN A 375 16.80 5.19 -8.75
CA ASN A 375 17.71 4.82 -9.80
C ASN A 375 16.94 4.40 -11.08
N ASP A 376 16.95 5.26 -12.10
CA ASP A 376 16.26 5.04 -13.39
C ASP A 376 16.68 3.73 -14.10
N ARG A 377 17.92 3.25 -13.84
CA ARG A 377 18.43 2.02 -14.45
C ARG A 377 17.64 0.77 -14.04
N ILE A 378 17.04 0.78 -12.84
CA ILE A 378 16.20 -0.33 -12.36
C ILE A 378 15.01 -0.56 -13.30
N PHE A 379 14.43 0.53 -13.80
CA PHE A 379 13.20 0.49 -14.59
C PHE A 379 13.43 0.46 -16.11
N SER A 380 14.66 0.68 -16.56
CA SER A 380 15.01 0.75 -17.99
C SER A 380 16.14 -0.21 -18.37
N GLN A 381 17.35 -0.02 -17.85
CA GLN A 381 18.55 -0.72 -18.30
C GLN A 381 18.65 -2.18 -17.80
N TYR A 382 18.21 -2.46 -16.55
CA TYR A 382 18.28 -3.82 -16.01
C TYR A 382 17.32 -4.80 -16.70
N PRO A 383 16.04 -4.44 -17.00
CA PRO A 383 15.19 -5.30 -17.82
C PRO A 383 15.81 -5.62 -19.18
N GLU A 384 16.38 -4.63 -19.86
CA GLU A 384 17.08 -4.83 -21.13
C GLU A 384 18.32 -5.72 -20.99
N LEU A 385 19.13 -5.51 -19.95
CA LEU A 385 20.29 -6.34 -19.67
C LEU A 385 19.90 -7.81 -19.50
N ILE A 386 18.94 -8.08 -18.61
CA ILE A 386 18.48 -9.43 -18.31
C ILE A 386 17.91 -10.11 -19.56
N CYS A 387 16.97 -9.47 -20.24
CA CYS A 387 16.36 -10.02 -21.44
C CYS A 387 17.42 -10.25 -22.56
N SER A 388 18.34 -9.31 -22.78
CA SER A 388 19.38 -9.46 -23.80
C SER A 388 20.39 -10.58 -23.51
N ILE A 389 20.66 -10.86 -22.23
CA ILE A 389 21.47 -12.01 -21.81
C ILE A 389 20.74 -13.31 -22.16
N MET A 390 19.45 -13.41 -21.81
CA MET A 390 18.65 -14.60 -22.07
C MET A 390 18.44 -14.84 -23.56
N ASP A 391 18.19 -13.78 -24.34
CA ASP A 391 18.11 -13.86 -25.80
C ASP A 391 19.37 -14.45 -26.42
N GLU A 392 20.56 -14.06 -25.94
CA GLU A 392 21.83 -14.58 -26.46
C GLU A 392 22.10 -16.02 -26.01
N ILE A 393 21.73 -16.40 -24.77
CA ILE A 393 21.87 -17.76 -24.26
C ILE A 393 21.03 -18.74 -25.10
N TYR A 394 19.77 -18.36 -25.37
CA TYR A 394 18.82 -19.24 -26.05
C TYR A 394 18.85 -19.15 -27.58
N ARG A 395 19.61 -18.20 -28.16
CA ARG A 395 19.76 -18.10 -29.62
C ARG A 395 20.59 -19.27 -30.13
N ILE A 396 20.03 -20.02 -31.09
CA ILE A 396 20.70 -21.13 -31.80
C ILE A 396 20.55 -20.83 -33.29
N ASP A 397 21.56 -20.16 -33.87
CA ASP A 397 21.57 -19.69 -35.26
C ASP A 397 22.72 -20.30 -36.08
N GLY A 398 23.39 -21.30 -35.57
CA GLY A 398 24.52 -21.98 -36.26
C GLY A 398 25.86 -21.25 -36.09
N THR A 399 25.90 -20.11 -35.40
CA THR A 399 27.17 -19.42 -35.10
C THR A 399 27.83 -19.99 -33.84
N PRO A 400 29.19 -20.02 -33.75
CA PRO A 400 29.88 -20.44 -32.54
C PRO A 400 29.56 -19.51 -31.38
N LYS A 401 29.22 -20.08 -30.22
CA LYS A 401 28.92 -19.33 -29.01
C LYS A 401 30.17 -18.79 -28.34
N ALA A 402 30.10 -17.55 -27.83
CA ALA A 402 31.11 -17.01 -26.93
C ALA A 402 31.05 -17.70 -25.56
N SER A 403 32.16 -17.65 -24.78
CA SER A 403 32.10 -18.13 -23.39
C SER A 403 31.12 -17.27 -22.61
N MET A 404 30.36 -17.88 -21.69
CA MET A 404 29.37 -17.23 -20.86
C MET A 404 29.93 -15.98 -20.15
N SER A 405 31.11 -16.11 -19.53
CA SER A 405 31.76 -14.99 -18.83
C SER A 405 32.09 -13.81 -19.74
N LYS A 406 32.57 -14.05 -20.95
CA LYS A 406 32.85 -12.97 -21.92
C LYS A 406 31.56 -12.29 -22.40
N MET A 407 30.53 -13.08 -22.66
CA MET A 407 29.21 -12.58 -23.06
C MET A 407 28.59 -11.71 -21.96
N LEU A 408 28.54 -12.19 -20.73
CA LEU A 408 28.01 -11.44 -19.59
C LEU A 408 28.75 -10.12 -19.39
N LEU A 409 30.10 -10.16 -19.40
CA LEU A 409 30.92 -8.97 -19.24
C LEU A 409 30.65 -7.93 -20.35
N ARG A 410 30.53 -8.38 -21.60
CA ARG A 410 30.20 -7.53 -22.74
C ARG A 410 28.82 -6.87 -22.56
N LYS A 411 27.78 -7.68 -22.27
CA LYS A 411 26.41 -7.17 -22.07
C LYS A 411 26.32 -6.16 -20.93
N VAL A 412 26.99 -6.44 -19.81
CA VAL A 412 27.03 -5.50 -18.68
C VAL A 412 27.72 -4.17 -19.10
N LYS A 413 28.84 -4.26 -19.81
CA LYS A 413 29.54 -3.04 -20.30
C LYS A 413 28.68 -2.21 -21.25
N GLU A 414 27.96 -2.87 -22.15
CA GLU A 414 27.12 -2.23 -23.18
C GLU A 414 25.86 -1.59 -22.59
N LYS A 415 25.17 -2.28 -21.67
CA LYS A 415 23.84 -1.86 -21.19
C LYS A 415 23.88 -1.00 -19.93
N VAL A 416 24.74 -1.28 -18.98
CA VAL A 416 24.76 -0.65 -17.64
C VAL A 416 26.12 0.01 -17.34
N GLY A 417 27.21 -0.62 -17.72
CA GLY A 417 28.58 -0.27 -17.30
C GLY A 417 28.95 -0.89 -15.95
N LEU A 418 30.22 -1.37 -15.86
CA LEU A 418 30.70 -2.08 -14.65
C LEU A 418 30.68 -1.22 -13.39
N LYS A 419 31.03 0.06 -13.50
CA LYS A 419 31.00 0.99 -12.34
C LYS A 419 29.59 1.15 -11.80
N ASN A 420 28.63 1.36 -12.70
CA ASN A 420 27.23 1.51 -12.33
C ASN A 420 26.68 0.25 -11.71
N LEU A 421 26.96 -0.94 -12.29
CA LEU A 421 26.54 -2.21 -11.72
C LEU A 421 27.08 -2.39 -10.29
N MET A 422 28.36 -2.14 -10.05
CA MET A 422 28.94 -2.26 -8.69
C MET A 422 28.30 -1.27 -7.71
N ALA A 423 28.06 -0.03 -8.13
CA ALA A 423 27.41 0.98 -7.30
C ALA A 423 25.97 0.60 -6.99
N ASP A 424 25.24 0.09 -7.98
CA ASP A 424 23.84 -0.30 -7.82
C ASP A 424 23.69 -1.56 -6.95
N VAL A 425 24.56 -2.55 -7.11
CA VAL A 425 24.61 -3.74 -6.23
C VAL A 425 24.91 -3.33 -4.80
N TYR A 426 25.88 -2.44 -4.58
CA TYR A 426 26.19 -1.93 -3.23
C TYR A 426 25.01 -1.15 -2.64
N SER A 427 24.36 -0.29 -3.43
CA SER A 427 23.18 0.46 -3.01
C SER A 427 22.03 -0.49 -2.67
N GLY A 428 21.75 -1.48 -3.53
CA GLY A 428 20.72 -2.48 -3.30
C GLY A 428 20.96 -3.27 -2.02
N TRP A 429 22.19 -3.78 -1.81
CA TRP A 429 22.55 -4.54 -0.60
C TRP A 429 22.39 -3.72 0.70
N ARG A 430 22.58 -2.41 0.64
CA ARG A 430 22.39 -1.54 1.83
C ARG A 430 20.93 -1.10 2.03
N SER A 431 20.06 -1.34 1.06
CA SER A 431 18.68 -0.83 1.05
C SER A 431 17.64 -1.93 1.31
N LEU A 432 18.03 -3.18 1.17
CA LEU A 432 17.28 -4.40 1.43
C LEU A 432 17.92 -5.20 2.57
#